data_5587caad968755a06cb848871c6e9e18
#
_entry.id   5587caad968755a06cb848871c6e9e18
#
_cell.length_a   1.000
_cell.length_b   1.000
_cell.length_c   1.000
_cell.angle_alpha   90.00
_cell.angle_beta   90.00
_cell.angle_gamma   90.00
#
_symmetry.space_group_name_H-M   'P 1'
#
loop_
_entity.id
_entity.type
_entity.pdbx_description
1 polymer ?
#
loop_
_entity_poly.entity_id
_entity_poly.type
_entity_poly.pdbx_seq_one_letter_code
_entity_poly.pdbx_strand_id
1 'polypeptide(L)'
;MAKQKFYAVKKPSGCFIYNTWAECEQETKGVKGVLFKSFASKEEAEAWLTGVNAPAPEGLRVYVDGSFLSGFPYAGWAFVAVNGNEELARNSGVTHFPAESRNIDGELCAALHAMKWLASRGEKGVICHDYEGIARFAKGEWKAKSEVSIRYAEASAPYKEFVFFEKVEAHSGHKWNELVDKLAKEAI
;
A
#
# COMPACT_ATOMS: atom_id res chain seq x y z
N MET A 1 -1.91 -10.74 -28.43
CA MET A 1 -1.55 -9.34 -28.70
C MET A 1 -0.78 -8.81 -27.49
N ALA A 2 0.39 -8.19 -27.69
CA ALA A 2 1.14 -7.57 -26.60
C ALA A 2 0.33 -6.40 -26.01
N LYS A 3 0.13 -6.37 -24.69
CA LYS A 3 -0.53 -5.25 -24.02
C LYS A 3 0.35 -4.00 -24.20
N GLN A 4 -0.25 -2.89 -24.62
CA GLN A 4 0.42 -1.59 -24.70
C GLN A 4 0.94 -1.20 -23.32
N LYS A 5 2.16 -0.66 -23.27
CA LYS A 5 2.78 -0.13 -22.06
C LYS A 5 3.12 1.35 -22.24
N PHE A 6 3.09 2.08 -21.14
CA PHE A 6 3.49 3.47 -21.06
C PHE A 6 4.75 3.59 -20.21
N TYR A 7 5.71 4.38 -20.65
CA TYR A 7 7.01 4.53 -19.98
C TYR A 7 7.15 5.96 -19.46
N ALA A 8 7.04 6.11 -18.14
CA ALA A 8 7.22 7.40 -17.48
C ALA A 8 8.71 7.63 -17.15
N VAL A 9 9.19 8.82 -17.41
CA VAL A 9 10.59 9.22 -17.24
C VAL A 9 10.66 10.54 -16.47
N LYS A 10 11.43 10.55 -15.38
CA LYS A 10 11.85 11.76 -14.66
C LYS A 10 13.32 12.02 -14.98
N LYS A 11 13.63 13.14 -15.57
CA LYS A 11 15.00 13.59 -15.84
C LYS A 11 15.19 15.06 -15.42
N PRO A 12 16.41 15.56 -15.26
CA PRO A 12 16.65 16.94 -14.83
C PRO A 12 15.95 17.99 -15.68
N SER A 13 15.68 17.68 -16.97
CA SER A 13 14.97 18.55 -17.91
C SER A 13 13.44 18.47 -17.83
N GLY A 14 12.87 17.58 -17.00
CA GLY A 14 11.42 17.43 -16.82
C GLY A 14 10.91 15.99 -16.77
N CYS A 15 9.58 15.86 -16.76
CA CYS A 15 8.86 14.60 -16.71
C CYS A 15 8.19 14.32 -18.06
N PHE A 16 8.31 13.07 -18.55
CA PHE A 16 7.83 12.68 -19.88
C PHE A 16 7.18 11.31 -19.85
N ILE A 17 6.25 11.05 -20.78
CA ILE A 17 5.65 9.73 -20.99
C ILE A 17 5.86 9.32 -22.44
N TYR A 18 6.35 8.11 -22.65
CA TYR A 18 6.58 7.50 -23.96
C TYR A 18 5.68 6.27 -24.12
N ASN A 19 5.24 6.03 -25.36
CA ASN A 19 4.35 4.92 -25.67
C ASN A 19 5.11 3.63 -26.04
N THR A 20 6.41 3.75 -26.29
CA THR A 20 7.28 2.63 -26.67
C THR A 20 8.55 2.61 -25.84
N TRP A 21 9.11 1.40 -25.66
CA TRP A 21 10.41 1.24 -24.99
C TRP A 21 11.54 1.93 -25.79
N ALA A 22 11.48 1.86 -27.12
CA ALA A 22 12.51 2.45 -27.98
C ALA A 22 12.64 3.96 -27.78
N GLU A 23 11.51 4.68 -27.69
CA GLU A 23 11.51 6.12 -27.37
C GLU A 23 12.08 6.39 -25.98
N CYS A 24 11.64 5.62 -24.98
CA CYS A 24 12.10 5.75 -23.60
C CYS A 24 13.62 5.49 -23.49
N GLU A 25 14.12 4.44 -24.13
CA GLU A 25 15.54 4.10 -24.12
C GLU A 25 16.39 5.18 -24.79
N GLN A 26 15.97 5.70 -25.93
CA GLN A 26 16.67 6.78 -26.66
C GLN A 26 16.81 8.03 -25.79
N GLU A 27 15.79 8.37 -25.03
CA GLU A 27 15.73 9.58 -24.18
C GLU A 27 16.37 9.41 -22.78
N THR A 28 16.68 8.19 -22.37
CA THR A 28 17.27 7.89 -21.06
C THR A 28 18.73 7.45 -21.16
N LYS A 29 19.15 6.96 -22.32
CA LYS A 29 20.51 6.43 -22.55
C LYS A 29 21.57 7.51 -22.38
N GLY A 30 22.48 7.28 -21.42
CA GLY A 30 23.58 8.18 -21.13
C GLY A 30 23.25 9.43 -20.31
N VAL A 31 22.00 9.61 -19.91
CA VAL A 31 21.57 10.74 -19.07
C VAL A 31 21.69 10.38 -17.58
N LYS A 32 22.50 11.14 -16.83
CA LYS A 32 22.65 10.93 -15.37
C LYS A 32 21.41 11.42 -14.60
N GLY A 33 21.04 10.69 -13.54
CA GLY A 33 19.95 11.10 -12.66
C GLY A 33 18.55 10.83 -13.22
N VAL A 34 18.43 9.98 -14.24
CA VAL A 34 17.15 9.58 -14.81
C VAL A 34 16.52 8.47 -14.00
N LEU A 35 15.22 8.62 -13.70
CA LEU A 35 14.36 7.56 -13.19
C LEU A 35 13.31 7.25 -14.25
N PHE A 36 13.08 5.97 -14.55
CA PHE A 36 12.01 5.58 -15.44
C PHE A 36 11.30 4.30 -14.95
N LYS A 37 10.03 4.19 -15.31
CA LYS A 37 9.19 3.03 -14.95
C LYS A 37 8.12 2.80 -16.02
N SER A 38 7.76 1.52 -16.27
CA SER A 38 6.69 1.16 -17.20
C SER A 38 5.37 0.91 -16.45
N PHE A 39 4.26 1.30 -17.09
CA PHE A 39 2.90 1.22 -16.55
C PHE A 39 1.96 0.58 -17.56
N ALA A 40 0.84 0.04 -17.07
CA ALA A 40 -0.19 -0.57 -17.92
C ALA A 40 -1.14 0.49 -18.51
N SER A 41 -1.24 1.68 -17.89
CA SER A 41 -2.05 2.80 -18.35
C SER A 41 -1.27 4.13 -18.33
N LYS A 42 -1.76 5.09 -19.08
CA LYS A 42 -1.19 6.44 -19.12
C LYS A 42 -1.43 7.18 -17.81
N GLU A 43 -2.60 6.97 -17.21
CA GLU A 43 -3.02 7.57 -15.94
C GLU A 43 -2.09 7.14 -14.80
N GLU A 44 -1.70 5.86 -14.75
CA GLU A 44 -0.70 5.37 -13.78
C GLU A 44 0.68 6.01 -14.00
N ALA A 45 1.07 6.20 -15.25
CA ALA A 45 2.32 6.86 -15.61
C ALA A 45 2.32 8.34 -15.19
N GLU A 46 1.22 9.06 -15.44
CA GLU A 46 1.03 10.46 -15.03
C GLU A 46 1.04 10.60 -13.50
N ALA A 47 0.33 9.72 -12.79
CA ALA A 47 0.28 9.68 -11.33
C ALA A 47 1.69 9.48 -10.73
N TRP A 48 2.50 8.60 -11.30
CA TRP A 48 3.87 8.40 -10.85
C TRP A 48 4.76 9.63 -11.12
N LEU A 49 4.57 10.34 -12.23
CA LEU A 49 5.35 11.54 -12.57
C LEU A 49 5.03 12.70 -11.64
N THR A 50 3.76 12.91 -11.34
CA THR A 50 3.29 14.03 -10.51
C THR A 50 3.43 13.75 -9.01
N GLY A 51 3.67 12.49 -8.62
CA GLY A 51 3.62 12.05 -7.22
C GLY A 51 2.20 12.00 -6.65
N VAL A 52 1.21 12.36 -7.45
CA VAL A 52 -0.21 12.18 -7.12
C VAL A 52 -0.53 10.72 -7.45
N ASN A 53 -0.89 9.93 -6.44
CA ASN A 53 -1.47 8.62 -6.70
C ASN A 53 -2.71 8.83 -7.60
N ALA A 54 -2.91 7.97 -8.61
CA ALA A 54 -4.19 7.94 -9.32
C ALA A 54 -5.31 7.96 -8.26
N PRO A 55 -6.36 8.77 -8.44
CA PRO A 55 -7.43 8.80 -7.46
C PRO A 55 -7.87 7.37 -7.20
N ALA A 56 -7.85 7.00 -5.92
CA ALA A 56 -8.28 5.68 -5.51
C ALA A 56 -9.74 5.50 -5.99
N PRO A 57 -10.12 4.33 -6.51
CA PRO A 57 -11.47 4.11 -6.99
C PRO A 57 -12.47 4.43 -5.89
N GLU A 58 -13.58 5.08 -6.24
CA GLU A 58 -14.72 5.21 -5.34
C GLU A 58 -15.23 3.81 -5.00
N GLY A 59 -15.58 3.56 -3.74
CA GLY A 59 -16.15 2.29 -3.31
C GLY A 59 -15.49 1.73 -2.06
N LEU A 60 -15.06 0.47 -2.17
CA LEU A 60 -14.60 -0.33 -1.04
C LEU A 60 -13.27 0.19 -0.47
N ARG A 61 -13.30 0.62 0.80
CA ARG A 61 -12.15 1.09 1.57
C ARG A 61 -11.91 0.18 2.76
N VAL A 62 -10.66 -0.12 3.04
CA VAL A 62 -10.26 -0.94 4.18
C VAL A 62 -9.24 -0.15 5.00
N TYR A 63 -9.68 0.35 6.14
CA TYR A 63 -8.82 1.04 7.10
C TYR A 63 -8.05 0.01 7.89
N VAL A 64 -6.75 0.23 8.08
CA VAL A 64 -5.85 -0.68 8.78
C VAL A 64 -5.04 0.08 9.82
N ASP A 65 -4.73 -0.57 10.94
CA ASP A 65 -3.90 0.01 11.98
C ASP A 65 -3.21 -1.09 12.80
N GLY A 66 -2.09 -0.71 13.43
CA GLY A 66 -1.30 -1.55 14.30
C GLY A 66 -1.02 -0.87 15.63
N SER A 67 -1.07 -1.62 16.73
CA SER A 67 -0.80 -1.14 18.07
C SER A 67 0.27 -1.97 18.76
N PHE A 68 1.00 -1.35 19.69
CA PHE A 68 2.00 -2.03 20.50
C PHE A 68 1.98 -1.55 21.95
N LEU A 69 1.92 -2.48 22.88
CA LEU A 69 2.01 -2.22 24.30
C LEU A 69 3.36 -2.70 24.85
N SER A 70 4.11 -1.80 25.49
CA SER A 70 5.39 -2.16 26.09
C SER A 70 5.19 -3.23 27.19
N GLY A 71 5.99 -4.29 27.11
CA GLY A 71 5.86 -5.44 28.02
C GLY A 71 4.99 -6.57 27.48
N PHE A 72 4.26 -6.37 26.41
CA PHE A 72 3.54 -7.43 25.69
C PHE A 72 4.34 -7.85 24.43
N PRO A 73 4.57 -9.15 24.20
CA PRO A 73 5.51 -9.58 23.16
C PRO A 73 4.95 -9.44 21.73
N TYR A 74 3.65 -9.27 21.56
CA TYR A 74 3.00 -9.21 20.24
C TYR A 74 2.44 -7.82 19.98
N ALA A 75 2.28 -7.48 18.70
CA ALA A 75 1.56 -6.28 18.30
C ALA A 75 0.08 -6.61 18.01
N GLY A 76 -0.81 -5.69 18.37
CA GLY A 76 -2.20 -5.72 17.95
C GLY A 76 -2.33 -5.27 16.50
N TRP A 77 -3.28 -5.83 15.79
CA TRP A 77 -3.63 -5.41 14.44
C TRP A 77 -5.15 -5.37 14.26
N ALA A 78 -5.64 -4.48 13.42
CA ALA A 78 -7.04 -4.45 13.04
C ALA A 78 -7.24 -3.97 11.61
N PHE A 79 -8.37 -4.38 11.01
CA PHE A 79 -8.91 -3.73 9.82
C PHE A 79 -10.42 -3.52 9.93
N VAL A 80 -10.91 -2.49 9.26
CA VAL A 80 -12.33 -2.18 9.08
C VAL A 80 -12.60 -1.90 7.60
N ALA A 81 -13.43 -2.72 6.97
CA ALA A 81 -13.83 -2.57 5.58
C ALA A 81 -15.17 -1.85 5.47
N VAL A 82 -15.26 -0.85 4.62
CA VAL A 82 -16.43 0.00 4.46
C VAL A 82 -16.73 0.29 2.99
N ASN A 83 -18.00 0.51 2.67
CA ASN A 83 -18.44 1.08 1.42
C ASN A 83 -19.25 2.36 1.73
N GLY A 84 -18.68 3.52 1.45
CA GLY A 84 -19.23 4.78 1.92
C GLY A 84 -19.29 4.85 3.45
N ASN A 85 -20.50 4.97 4.00
CA ASN A 85 -20.74 5.00 5.46
C ASN A 85 -21.13 3.64 6.06
N GLU A 86 -21.24 2.61 5.24
CA GLU A 86 -21.63 1.25 5.67
C GLU A 86 -20.40 0.42 5.99
N GLU A 87 -20.36 -0.16 7.18
CA GLU A 87 -19.36 -1.14 7.57
C GLU A 87 -19.72 -2.51 7.02
N LEU A 88 -18.83 -3.13 6.27
CA LEU A 88 -19.01 -4.43 5.66
C LEU A 88 -18.37 -5.57 6.47
N ALA A 89 -17.22 -5.27 7.07
CA ALA A 89 -16.47 -6.24 7.88
C ALA A 89 -15.48 -5.52 8.80
N ARG A 90 -15.12 -6.19 9.88
CA ARG A 90 -13.97 -5.87 10.73
C ARG A 90 -13.31 -7.14 11.22
N ASN A 91 -12.03 -7.05 11.50
CA ASN A 91 -11.30 -8.10 12.20
C ASN A 91 -10.12 -7.49 12.94
N SER A 92 -9.73 -8.13 14.05
CA SER A 92 -8.58 -7.73 14.85
C SER A 92 -7.94 -8.95 15.50
N GLY A 93 -6.71 -8.81 15.96
CA GLY A 93 -5.99 -9.86 16.65
C GLY A 93 -4.56 -9.44 16.98
N VAL A 94 -3.74 -10.39 17.35
CA VAL A 94 -2.32 -10.19 17.63
C VAL A 94 -1.45 -10.84 16.53
N THR A 95 -0.24 -10.35 16.38
CA THR A 95 0.73 -10.93 15.45
C THR A 95 1.11 -12.36 15.85
N HIS A 96 1.41 -13.23 14.88
CA HIS A 96 1.83 -14.61 15.15
C HIS A 96 3.26 -14.72 15.69
N PHE A 97 4.08 -13.70 15.46
CA PHE A 97 5.48 -13.63 15.88
C PHE A 97 5.65 -12.44 16.83
N PRO A 98 6.61 -12.51 17.76
CA PRO A 98 6.94 -11.37 18.61
C PRO A 98 7.21 -10.12 17.78
N ALA A 99 6.72 -8.98 18.26
CA ALA A 99 6.83 -7.69 17.57
C ALA A 99 8.20 -7.06 17.83
N GLU A 100 9.13 -7.23 16.91
CA GLU A 100 10.47 -6.63 16.97
C GLU A 100 10.47 -5.16 16.53
N SER A 101 9.57 -4.81 15.62
CA SER A 101 9.38 -3.45 15.10
C SER A 101 8.18 -2.75 15.73
N ARG A 102 7.70 -3.23 16.87
CA ARG A 102 6.59 -2.66 17.67
C ARG A 102 5.29 -2.57 16.86
N ASN A 103 4.68 -1.34 16.79
CA ASN A 103 3.44 -1.11 16.04
C ASN A 103 3.55 -1.42 14.55
N ILE A 104 4.74 -1.27 13.95
CA ILE A 104 4.96 -1.59 12.52
C ILE A 104 4.60 -3.05 12.21
N ASP A 105 4.89 -3.98 13.12
CA ASP A 105 4.50 -5.40 12.95
C ASP A 105 2.98 -5.53 12.87
N GLY A 106 2.24 -4.81 13.71
CA GLY A 106 0.79 -4.74 13.68
C GLY A 106 0.25 -4.13 12.38
N GLU A 107 0.81 -3.00 11.96
CA GLU A 107 0.45 -2.30 10.73
C GLU A 107 0.56 -3.19 9.48
N LEU A 108 1.71 -3.85 9.32
CA LEU A 108 1.94 -4.75 8.19
C LEU A 108 1.05 -5.98 8.25
N CYS A 109 0.79 -6.50 9.47
CA CYS A 109 -0.13 -7.62 9.69
C CYS A 109 -1.57 -7.23 9.32
N ALA A 110 -2.06 -6.07 9.77
CA ALA A 110 -3.37 -5.53 9.46
C ALA A 110 -3.58 -5.40 7.94
N ALA A 111 -2.61 -4.79 7.26
CA ALA A 111 -2.64 -4.62 5.81
C ALA A 111 -2.71 -5.97 5.07
N LEU A 112 -1.92 -6.97 5.50
CA LEU A 112 -1.94 -8.30 4.89
C LEU A 112 -3.29 -9.00 5.09
N HIS A 113 -3.92 -8.88 6.26
CA HIS A 113 -5.25 -9.40 6.51
C HIS A 113 -6.32 -8.71 5.66
N ALA A 114 -6.23 -7.38 5.50
CA ALA A 114 -7.10 -6.61 4.61
C ALA A 114 -6.97 -7.06 3.15
N MET A 115 -5.74 -7.26 2.66
CA MET A 115 -5.48 -7.77 1.30
C MET A 115 -6.08 -9.15 1.06
N LYS A 116 -5.90 -10.07 2.02
CA LYS A 116 -6.48 -11.42 1.97
C LYS A 116 -8.00 -11.38 1.94
N TRP A 117 -8.61 -10.50 2.74
CA TRP A 117 -10.05 -10.32 2.77
C TRP A 117 -10.57 -9.83 1.42
N LEU A 118 -9.98 -8.80 0.81
CA LEU A 118 -10.32 -8.33 -0.53
C LEU A 118 -10.22 -9.43 -1.59
N ALA A 119 -9.10 -10.15 -1.60
CA ALA A 119 -8.86 -11.24 -2.54
C ALA A 119 -9.86 -12.39 -2.38
N SER A 120 -10.24 -12.75 -1.13
CA SER A 120 -11.24 -13.81 -0.87
C SER A 120 -12.62 -13.49 -1.43
N ARG A 121 -12.92 -12.20 -1.61
CA ARG A 121 -14.16 -11.70 -2.22
C ARG A 121 -14.05 -11.53 -3.73
N GLY A 122 -12.83 -11.61 -4.30
CA GLY A 122 -12.57 -11.26 -5.69
C GLY A 122 -12.79 -9.77 -5.99
N GLU A 123 -12.78 -8.91 -4.96
CA GLU A 123 -13.06 -7.48 -5.07
C GLU A 123 -11.78 -6.66 -4.98
N LYS A 124 -11.75 -5.53 -5.68
CA LYS A 124 -10.69 -4.53 -5.55
C LYS A 124 -11.11 -3.46 -4.56
N GLY A 125 -10.16 -3.03 -3.71
CA GLY A 125 -10.41 -1.99 -2.73
C GLY A 125 -9.19 -1.15 -2.42
N VAL A 126 -9.41 -0.09 -1.66
CA VAL A 126 -8.37 0.84 -1.22
C VAL A 126 -7.99 0.52 0.21
N ILE A 127 -6.72 0.21 0.46
CA ILE A 127 -6.18 0.13 1.81
C ILE A 127 -5.78 1.53 2.26
N CYS A 128 -6.51 2.03 3.28
CA CYS A 128 -6.29 3.31 3.93
C CYS A 128 -5.35 3.09 5.14
N HIS A 129 -4.17 3.72 5.11
CA HIS A 129 -3.10 3.49 6.09
C HIS A 129 -2.36 4.78 6.42
N ASP A 130 -1.79 4.91 7.60
CA ASP A 130 -0.94 6.03 7.99
C ASP A 130 0.56 5.69 7.88
N TYR A 131 0.95 4.42 8.03
CA TYR A 131 2.32 3.97 7.85
C TYR A 131 2.67 3.75 6.37
N GLU A 132 3.52 4.61 5.83
CA GLU A 132 3.90 4.60 4.41
C GLU A 132 4.56 3.28 3.94
N GLY A 133 5.22 2.55 4.84
CA GLY A 133 5.85 1.27 4.57
C GLY A 133 4.88 0.21 4.01
N ILE A 134 3.61 0.26 4.38
CA ILE A 134 2.57 -0.64 3.85
C ILE A 134 2.54 -0.59 2.31
N ALA A 135 2.38 0.59 1.73
CA ALA A 135 2.34 0.75 0.29
C ALA A 135 3.72 0.53 -0.37
N ARG A 136 4.77 1.08 0.23
CA ARG A 136 6.13 1.06 -0.34
C ARG A 136 6.74 -0.33 -0.43
N PHE A 137 6.58 -1.16 0.61
CA PHE A 137 7.05 -2.54 0.57
C PHE A 137 6.20 -3.40 -0.38
N ALA A 138 4.87 -3.28 -0.35
CA ALA A 138 4.00 -4.02 -1.26
C ALA A 138 4.30 -3.72 -2.73
N LYS A 139 4.57 -2.45 -3.08
CA LYS A 139 4.93 -2.02 -4.44
C LYS A 139 6.39 -2.34 -4.82
N GLY A 140 7.24 -2.73 -3.85
CA GLY A 140 8.69 -2.94 -4.05
C GLY A 140 9.46 -1.64 -4.24
N GLU A 141 8.92 -0.51 -3.79
CA GLU A 141 9.57 0.80 -3.85
C GLU A 141 10.60 0.99 -2.74
N TRP A 142 10.37 0.35 -1.58
CA TRP A 142 11.35 0.26 -0.51
C TRP A 142 11.94 -1.14 -0.44
N LYS A 143 13.24 -1.20 -0.18
CA LYS A 143 13.93 -2.46 0.08
C LYS A 143 13.59 -2.91 1.50
N ALA A 144 12.92 -4.05 1.60
CA ALA A 144 12.66 -4.71 2.87
C ALA A 144 14.00 -5.18 3.50
N LYS A 145 14.21 -4.87 4.78
CA LYS A 145 15.44 -5.22 5.51
C LYS A 145 15.16 -5.95 6.83
N SER A 146 14.10 -5.57 7.55
CA SER A 146 13.66 -6.28 8.75
C SER A 146 12.89 -7.54 8.36
N GLU A 147 12.90 -8.54 9.24
CA GLU A 147 12.22 -9.82 8.98
C GLU A 147 10.73 -9.61 8.69
N VAL A 148 10.05 -8.76 9.46
CA VAL A 148 8.63 -8.45 9.23
C VAL A 148 8.39 -7.80 7.88
N SER A 149 9.26 -6.86 7.45
CA SER A 149 9.11 -6.20 6.14
C SER A 149 9.36 -7.16 4.96
N ILE A 150 10.31 -8.09 5.10
CA ILE A 150 10.57 -9.12 4.10
C ILE A 150 9.36 -10.07 3.98
N ARG A 151 8.90 -10.62 5.10
CA ARG A 151 7.70 -11.47 5.13
C ARG A 151 6.47 -10.77 4.54
N TYR A 152 6.26 -9.51 4.87
CA TYR A 152 5.16 -8.72 4.33
C TYR A 152 5.27 -8.54 2.81
N ALA A 153 6.44 -8.14 2.30
CA ALA A 153 6.65 -7.93 0.87
C ALA A 153 6.40 -9.21 0.05
N GLU A 154 6.84 -10.37 0.57
CA GLU A 154 6.61 -11.68 -0.04
C GLU A 154 5.13 -12.09 0.04
N ALA A 155 4.54 -12.02 1.24
CA ALA A 155 3.17 -12.45 1.49
C ALA A 155 2.12 -11.56 0.80
N SER A 156 2.41 -10.28 0.57
CA SER A 156 1.52 -9.34 -0.12
C SER A 156 1.53 -9.49 -1.65
N ALA A 157 2.58 -10.10 -2.21
CA ALA A 157 2.78 -10.19 -3.64
C ALA A 157 1.59 -10.80 -4.43
N PRO A 158 0.92 -11.89 -3.97
CA PRO A 158 -0.23 -12.47 -4.66
C PRO A 158 -1.47 -11.58 -4.70
N TYR A 159 -1.55 -10.58 -3.82
CA TYR A 159 -2.75 -9.76 -3.62
C TYR A 159 -2.68 -8.38 -4.27
N LYS A 160 -1.57 -8.04 -4.94
CA LYS A 160 -1.32 -6.70 -5.51
C LYS A 160 -2.38 -6.23 -6.50
N GLU A 161 -3.01 -7.14 -7.22
CA GLU A 161 -4.05 -6.81 -8.19
C GLU A 161 -5.40 -6.43 -7.57
N PHE A 162 -5.60 -6.76 -6.27
CA PHE A 162 -6.83 -6.47 -5.53
C PHE A 162 -6.76 -5.14 -4.77
N VAL A 163 -5.60 -4.49 -4.69
CA VAL A 163 -5.41 -3.38 -3.76
C VAL A 163 -4.88 -2.11 -4.41
N PHE A 164 -5.45 -1.01 -4.00
CA PHE A 164 -4.92 0.34 -4.11
C PHE A 164 -4.52 0.80 -2.71
N PHE A 165 -3.65 1.80 -2.63
CA PHE A 165 -3.19 2.32 -1.35
C PHE A 165 -3.44 3.81 -1.27
N GLU A 166 -4.01 4.26 -0.16
CA GLU A 166 -4.21 5.66 0.14
C GLU A 166 -3.66 5.97 1.53
N LYS A 167 -2.75 6.94 1.60
CA LYS A 167 -2.24 7.41 2.87
C LYS A 167 -3.27 8.34 3.51
N VAL A 168 -3.64 8.03 4.75
CA VAL A 168 -4.50 8.88 5.59
C VAL A 168 -3.65 9.53 6.69
N GLU A 169 -4.13 10.64 7.24
CA GLU A 169 -3.48 11.27 8.37
C GLU A 169 -3.84 10.53 9.66
N ALA A 170 -2.83 10.21 10.47
CA ALA A 170 -3.02 9.64 11.80
C ALA A 170 -3.83 10.62 12.67
N HIS A 171 -4.75 10.09 13.47
CA HIS A 171 -5.56 10.86 14.43
C HIS A 171 -6.28 12.09 13.84
N SER A 172 -6.71 12.00 12.59
CA SER A 172 -7.38 13.10 11.86
C SER A 172 -8.84 13.31 12.25
N GLY A 173 -9.37 12.58 13.24
CA GLY A 173 -10.80 12.61 13.60
C GLY A 173 -11.68 11.81 12.62
N HIS A 174 -11.09 11.08 11.70
CA HIS A 174 -11.86 10.28 10.75
C HIS A 174 -12.41 9.03 11.43
N LYS A 175 -13.75 8.90 11.47
CA LYS A 175 -14.50 7.84 12.19
C LYS A 175 -13.89 6.44 12.04
N TRP A 176 -13.56 6.04 10.83
CA TRP A 176 -13.09 4.68 10.56
C TRP A 176 -11.63 4.46 10.95
N ASN A 177 -10.82 5.52 10.86
CA ASN A 177 -9.41 5.48 11.31
C ASN A 177 -9.35 5.40 12.84
N GLU A 178 -10.19 6.15 13.54
CA GLU A 178 -10.27 6.06 15.02
C GLU A 178 -10.81 4.70 15.49
N LEU A 179 -11.78 4.14 14.74
CA LEU A 179 -12.32 2.82 15.07
C LEU A 179 -11.26 1.72 14.94
N VAL A 180 -10.48 1.73 13.84
CA VAL A 180 -9.46 0.69 13.62
C VAL A 180 -8.31 0.81 14.62
N ASP A 181 -7.88 2.04 14.97
CA ASP A 181 -6.90 2.29 16.06
C ASP A 181 -7.39 1.71 17.39
N LYS A 182 -8.64 1.98 17.75
CA LYS A 182 -9.25 1.40 18.96
C LYS A 182 -9.23 -0.13 18.94
N LEU A 183 -9.65 -0.75 17.84
CA LEU A 183 -9.68 -2.21 17.72
C LEU A 183 -8.29 -2.84 17.80
N ALA A 184 -7.26 -2.21 17.21
CA ALA A 184 -5.88 -2.67 17.31
C ALA A 184 -5.34 -2.60 18.75
N LYS A 185 -5.72 -1.55 19.51
CA LYS A 185 -5.37 -1.41 20.94
C LYS A 185 -6.11 -2.40 21.83
N GLU A 186 -7.36 -2.68 21.54
CA GLU A 186 -8.17 -3.65 22.31
C GLU A 186 -7.76 -5.11 22.08
N ALA A 187 -6.95 -5.39 21.06
CA ALA A 187 -6.45 -6.73 20.75
C ALA A 187 -5.28 -7.19 21.63
N ILE A 188 -4.64 -6.25 22.38
CA ILE A 188 -3.47 -6.49 23.25
C ILE A 188 -3.71 -6.07 24.68
#